data_12efaf6fd575d4eaa4677fccc312a002
#
_entry.id   12efaf6fd575d4eaa4677fccc312a002
#
_cell.length_a   1.000
_cell.length_b   1.000
_cell.length_c   1.000
_cell.angle_alpha   90.00
_cell.angle_beta   90.00
_cell.angle_gamma   90.00
#
_symmetry.space_group_name_H-M   'P 1'
#
loop_
_entity.id
_entity.type
_entity.pdbx_description
1 polymer ?
#
loop_
_entity_poly.entity_id
_entity_poly.type
_entity_poly.pdbx_seq_one_letter_code
_entity_poly.pdbx_strand_id
1 'polypeptide(L)'
;YVEPETPDTFGGKATARLGEFVDVLYRIAGRPETDNTALPADYENEEFNATHPYYNAVCWAYQTRLLRQNDPNTEYDDKVDYQTACVLIRRYAIMAGVDTGVDQTQLRQLLRDTPDLGREAAKAMLWCDEKDITTRDSSLDELLASAGTRISRYQMTSFLFYLCTYELDLGSGT
;
A
#
# COMPACT_ATOMS: atom_id res chain seq x y z
N TYR A 1 6.52 9.06 6.93
CA TYR A 1 6.11 10.35 7.44
C TYR A 1 5.03 10.93 6.52
N VAL A 2 3.87 11.21 7.04
CA VAL A 2 2.76 11.87 6.32
C VAL A 2 2.75 13.34 6.73
N GLU A 3 2.71 14.23 5.75
CA GLU A 3 2.70 15.66 6.03
C GLU A 3 1.37 16.09 6.67
N PRO A 4 1.40 16.94 7.69
CA PRO A 4 0.18 17.44 8.30
C PRO A 4 -0.56 18.42 7.36
N GLU A 5 -1.87 18.45 7.43
CA GLU A 5 -2.70 19.38 6.65
C GLU A 5 -2.50 20.83 7.09
N THR A 6 -2.08 21.02 8.33
CA THR A 6 -1.66 22.31 8.87
C THR A 6 -0.36 22.13 9.66
N PRO A 7 0.40 23.19 9.93
CA PRO A 7 1.66 23.06 10.67
C PRO A 7 1.56 22.30 12.00
N ASP A 8 0.40 22.31 12.62
CA ASP A 8 0.19 21.74 13.96
C ASP A 8 -0.70 20.50 13.99
N THR A 9 -1.19 20.01 12.83
CA THR A 9 -2.08 18.85 12.78
C THR A 9 -1.66 17.82 11.73
N PHE A 10 -1.61 16.57 12.14
CA PHE A 10 -1.35 15.44 11.23
C PHE A 10 -2.49 15.19 10.22
N GLY A 11 -3.70 15.71 10.47
CA GLY A 11 -4.86 15.44 9.63
C GLY A 11 -5.23 13.94 9.59
N GLY A 12 -5.05 13.22 10.69
CA GLY A 12 -5.14 11.75 10.75
C GLY A 12 -6.48 11.16 10.33
N LYS A 13 -7.56 11.96 10.39
CA LYS A 13 -8.92 11.56 9.93
C LYS A 13 -9.11 11.73 8.42
N ALA A 14 -8.23 12.48 7.75
CA ALA A 14 -8.30 12.63 6.30
C ALA A 14 -8.07 11.29 5.60
N THR A 15 -8.66 11.13 4.43
CA THR A 15 -8.44 9.94 3.60
C THR A 15 -7.00 9.90 3.10
N ALA A 16 -6.35 8.75 3.22
CA ALA A 16 -5.01 8.53 2.67
C ALA A 16 -5.04 8.57 1.14
N ARG A 17 -4.02 9.19 0.55
CA ARG A 17 -3.79 9.27 -0.89
C ARG A 17 -2.72 8.29 -1.32
N LEU A 18 -2.80 7.83 -2.56
CA LEU A 18 -1.84 6.87 -3.12
C LEU A 18 -0.40 7.39 -3.07
N GLY A 19 -0.19 8.65 -3.45
CA GLY A 19 1.12 9.30 -3.39
C GLY A 19 1.71 9.34 -1.97
N GLU A 20 0.89 9.62 -0.96
CA GLU A 20 1.32 9.59 0.45
C GLU A 20 1.74 8.18 0.88
N PHE A 21 0.93 7.17 0.53
CA PHE A 21 1.20 5.78 0.87
C PHE A 21 2.51 5.30 0.24
N VAL A 22 2.68 5.55 -1.03
CA VAL A 22 3.87 5.18 -1.80
C VAL A 22 5.10 5.95 -1.32
N ASP A 23 4.97 7.23 -0.94
CA ASP A 23 6.09 8.02 -0.43
C ASP A 23 6.62 7.47 0.91
N VAL A 24 5.74 7.01 1.79
CA VAL A 24 6.17 6.37 3.04
C VAL A 24 6.92 5.06 2.75
N LEU A 25 6.43 4.22 1.86
CA LEU A 25 7.14 2.99 1.45
C LEU A 25 8.49 3.30 0.79
N TYR A 26 8.56 4.32 -0.05
CA TYR A 26 9.80 4.79 -0.66
C TYR A 26 10.84 5.24 0.37
N ARG A 27 10.39 5.96 1.41
CA ARG A 27 11.25 6.35 2.54
C ARG A 27 11.73 5.14 3.36
N ILE A 28 10.85 4.18 3.61
CA ILE A 28 11.22 2.92 4.29
C ILE A 28 12.26 2.14 3.47
N ALA A 29 12.15 2.15 2.15
CA ALA A 29 13.12 1.54 1.23
C ALA A 29 14.47 2.27 1.15
N GLY A 30 14.63 3.40 1.84
CA GLY A 30 15.86 4.18 1.87
C GLY A 30 15.99 5.19 0.72
N ARG A 31 14.90 5.53 0.04
CA ARG A 31 14.86 6.49 -1.07
C ARG A 31 15.87 6.16 -2.19
N PRO A 32 15.78 4.96 -2.80
CA PRO A 32 16.70 4.59 -3.87
C PRO A 32 16.61 5.56 -5.05
N GLU A 33 17.67 5.61 -5.86
CA GLU A 33 17.66 6.39 -7.09
C GLU A 33 16.56 5.92 -8.04
N THR A 34 15.88 6.84 -8.68
CA THR A 34 14.76 6.58 -9.57
C THR A 34 14.87 7.39 -10.86
N ASP A 35 14.20 6.90 -11.90
CA ASP A 35 13.97 7.64 -13.13
C ASP A 35 12.50 7.55 -13.54
N ASN A 36 12.11 8.27 -14.58
CA ASN A 36 10.73 8.30 -15.06
C ASN A 36 10.42 7.30 -16.18
N THR A 37 11.35 6.42 -16.53
CA THR A 37 11.20 5.53 -17.70
C THR A 37 10.06 4.53 -17.55
N ALA A 38 9.70 4.16 -16.32
CA ALA A 38 8.61 3.24 -16.04
C ALA A 38 7.23 3.91 -15.87
N LEU A 39 7.17 5.25 -15.82
CA LEU A 39 5.91 5.97 -15.75
C LEU A 39 5.05 5.73 -17.00
N PRO A 40 3.72 5.63 -16.88
CA PRO A 40 2.83 5.69 -18.03
C PRO A 40 3.05 6.96 -18.85
N ALA A 41 2.88 6.87 -20.17
CA ALA A 41 3.24 7.93 -21.11
C ALA A 41 2.63 9.32 -20.81
N ASP A 42 1.40 9.33 -20.28
CA ASP A 42 0.66 10.58 -20.01
C ASP A 42 0.53 10.86 -18.49
N TYR A 43 1.39 10.26 -17.67
CA TYR A 43 1.33 10.43 -16.21
C TYR A 43 1.82 11.81 -15.79
N GLU A 44 2.88 12.31 -16.41
CA GLU A 44 3.42 13.64 -16.14
C GLU A 44 2.55 14.73 -16.77
N ASN A 45 2.24 15.75 -15.99
CA ASN A 45 1.47 16.92 -16.41
C ASN A 45 1.87 18.17 -15.61
N GLU A 46 1.14 19.27 -15.76
CA GLU A 46 1.45 20.53 -15.07
C GLU A 46 1.38 20.40 -13.54
N GLU A 47 0.51 19.54 -13.01
CA GLU A 47 0.32 19.34 -11.56
C GLU A 47 1.27 18.28 -11.01
N PHE A 48 1.59 17.25 -11.80
CA PHE A 48 2.48 16.17 -11.40
C PHE A 48 3.70 16.07 -12.32
N ASN A 49 4.82 16.55 -11.86
CA ASN A 49 6.11 16.55 -12.57
C ASN A 49 7.27 16.46 -11.57
N ALA A 50 8.50 16.57 -12.05
CA ALA A 50 9.71 16.42 -11.25
C ALA A 50 9.81 17.34 -10.01
N THR A 51 8.99 18.37 -9.91
CA THR A 51 8.93 19.26 -8.74
C THR A 51 7.92 18.82 -7.68
N HIS A 52 7.06 17.84 -8.01
CA HIS A 52 6.05 17.36 -7.08
C HIS A 52 6.68 16.55 -5.93
N PRO A 53 6.24 16.74 -4.67
CA PRO A 53 6.82 16.04 -3.50
C PRO A 53 6.84 14.51 -3.62
N TYR A 54 5.85 13.92 -4.28
CA TYR A 54 5.73 12.45 -4.44
C TYR A 54 6.30 11.92 -5.75
N TYR A 55 6.89 12.77 -6.60
CA TYR A 55 7.36 12.38 -7.92
C TYR A 55 8.32 11.20 -7.90
N ASN A 56 9.40 11.30 -7.13
CA ASN A 56 10.39 10.23 -7.03
C ASN A 56 9.80 8.93 -6.46
N ALA A 57 8.91 9.04 -5.47
CA ALA A 57 8.25 7.88 -4.90
C ALA A 57 7.35 7.14 -5.91
N VAL A 58 6.61 7.89 -6.71
CA VAL A 58 5.75 7.32 -7.77
C VAL A 58 6.61 6.72 -8.89
N CYS A 59 7.67 7.37 -9.34
CA CYS A 59 8.63 6.80 -10.29
C CYS A 59 9.19 5.47 -9.79
N TRP A 60 9.64 5.44 -8.55
CA TRP A 60 10.13 4.24 -7.90
C TRP A 60 9.07 3.13 -7.83
N ALA A 61 7.83 3.47 -7.51
CA ALA A 61 6.75 2.51 -7.41
C ALA A 61 6.44 1.84 -8.76
N TYR A 62 6.46 2.58 -9.85
CA TYR A 62 6.32 2.01 -11.20
C TYR A 62 7.56 1.21 -11.61
N GLN A 63 8.75 1.70 -11.32
CA GLN A 63 10.03 1.03 -11.64
C GLN A 63 10.14 -0.33 -10.94
N THR A 64 9.70 -0.43 -9.70
CA THR A 64 9.71 -1.66 -8.90
C THR A 64 8.47 -2.53 -9.07
N ARG A 65 7.50 -2.10 -9.86
CA ARG A 65 6.18 -2.71 -10.04
C ARG A 65 5.34 -2.77 -8.77
N LEU A 66 5.61 -1.91 -7.80
CA LEU A 66 4.72 -1.66 -6.68
C LEU A 66 3.38 -1.10 -7.18
N LEU A 67 3.44 -0.17 -8.13
CA LEU A 67 2.31 0.28 -8.95
C LEU A 67 2.41 -0.30 -10.36
N ARG A 68 1.26 -0.61 -10.97
CA ARG A 68 1.14 -1.13 -12.32
C ARG A 68 0.07 -0.38 -13.08
N GLN A 69 0.24 -0.21 -14.40
CA GLN A 69 -0.71 0.54 -15.24
C GLN A 69 -2.16 0.02 -15.20
N ASN A 70 -2.32 -1.26 -14.94
CA ASN A 70 -3.64 -1.91 -14.89
C ASN A 70 -4.25 -1.97 -13.48
N ASP A 71 -3.62 -1.32 -12.50
CA ASP A 71 -4.19 -1.23 -11.16
C ASP A 71 -5.44 -0.33 -11.16
N PRO A 72 -6.42 -0.60 -10.30
CA PRO A 72 -7.65 0.23 -10.24
C PRO A 72 -7.38 1.66 -9.76
N ASN A 73 -6.31 1.88 -9.00
CA ASN A 73 -5.89 3.18 -8.52
C ASN A 73 -4.44 3.40 -8.93
N THR A 74 -4.17 4.37 -9.77
CA THR A 74 -2.86 4.63 -10.38
C THR A 74 -2.38 6.06 -10.21
N GLU A 75 -3.28 7.01 -9.99
CA GLU A 75 -2.96 8.42 -9.84
C GLU A 75 -2.50 8.73 -8.39
N TYR A 76 -1.55 9.64 -8.26
CA TYR A 76 -0.96 9.99 -6.96
C TYR A 76 -1.99 10.54 -5.95
N ASP A 77 -3.06 11.15 -6.41
CA ASP A 77 -4.14 11.71 -5.60
C ASP A 77 -5.35 10.78 -5.43
N ASP A 78 -5.31 9.58 -6.01
CA ASP A 78 -6.33 8.56 -5.78
C ASP A 78 -6.43 8.21 -4.29
N LYS A 79 -7.65 8.02 -3.83
CA LYS A 79 -7.92 7.60 -2.46
C LYS A 79 -7.67 6.10 -2.30
N VAL A 80 -6.96 5.75 -1.24
CA VAL A 80 -6.61 4.35 -0.95
C VAL A 80 -7.73 3.69 -0.15
N ASP A 81 -8.19 2.54 -0.60
CA ASP A 81 -9.08 1.64 0.15
C ASP A 81 -8.30 0.49 0.81
N TYR A 82 -8.99 -0.31 1.64
CA TYR A 82 -8.35 -1.42 2.36
C TYR A 82 -7.70 -2.44 1.43
N GLN A 83 -8.37 -2.84 0.35
CA GLN A 83 -7.81 -3.83 -0.58
C GLN A 83 -6.56 -3.29 -1.28
N THR A 84 -6.56 -2.03 -1.70
CA THR A 84 -5.38 -1.39 -2.31
C THR A 84 -4.23 -1.31 -1.31
N ALA A 85 -4.49 -0.93 -0.06
CA ALA A 85 -3.48 -0.90 0.99
C ALA A 85 -2.84 -2.28 1.19
N CYS A 86 -3.64 -3.33 1.32
CA CYS A 86 -3.16 -4.70 1.47
C CYS A 86 -2.32 -5.17 0.26
N VAL A 87 -2.76 -4.84 -0.96
CA VAL A 87 -2.02 -5.17 -2.19
C VAL A 87 -0.64 -4.50 -2.20
N LEU A 88 -0.57 -3.21 -1.91
CA LEU A 88 0.69 -2.46 -1.89
C LEU A 88 1.64 -2.97 -0.81
N ILE A 89 1.13 -3.24 0.38
CA ILE A 89 1.92 -3.77 1.50
C ILE A 89 2.49 -5.15 1.14
N ARG A 90 1.67 -6.04 0.59
CA ARG A 90 2.15 -7.37 0.18
C ARG A 90 3.18 -7.30 -0.96
N ARG A 91 2.97 -6.45 -1.95
CA ARG A 91 3.95 -6.23 -3.04
C ARG A 91 5.28 -5.71 -2.48
N TYR A 92 5.22 -4.78 -1.54
CA TYR A 92 6.42 -4.29 -0.86
C TYR A 92 7.13 -5.40 -0.07
N ALA A 93 6.40 -6.22 0.67
CA ALA A 93 6.95 -7.37 1.40
C ALA A 93 7.64 -8.37 0.45
N ILE A 94 7.06 -8.65 -0.71
CA ILE A 94 7.69 -9.47 -1.77
C ILE A 94 9.02 -8.86 -2.21
N MET A 95 9.06 -7.56 -2.47
CA MET A 95 10.30 -6.85 -2.82
C MET A 95 11.35 -6.97 -1.73
N ALA A 96 10.95 -6.91 -0.47
CA ALA A 96 11.83 -7.04 0.70
C ALA A 96 12.27 -8.48 0.99
N GLY A 97 11.82 -9.46 0.20
CA GLY A 97 12.17 -10.88 0.36
C GLY A 97 11.39 -11.61 1.45
N VAL A 98 10.30 -11.04 1.93
CA VAL A 98 9.43 -11.67 2.93
C VAL A 98 8.59 -12.75 2.28
N ASP A 99 8.41 -13.88 2.96
CA ASP A 99 7.48 -14.94 2.52
C ASP A 99 6.03 -14.43 2.64
N THR A 100 5.35 -14.36 1.51
CA THR A 100 3.97 -13.90 1.41
C THR A 100 3.02 -15.00 0.94
N GLY A 101 3.39 -16.26 1.15
CA GLY A 101 2.54 -17.41 0.87
C GLY A 101 1.25 -17.38 1.69
N VAL A 102 0.16 -17.88 1.11
CA VAL A 102 -1.14 -18.02 1.78
C VAL A 102 -1.68 -19.43 1.59
N ASP A 103 -2.52 -19.89 2.52
CA ASP A 103 -3.17 -21.18 2.40
C ASP A 103 -4.08 -21.23 1.15
N GLN A 104 -3.82 -22.20 0.26
CA GLN A 104 -4.52 -22.30 -1.02
C GLN A 104 -6.00 -22.74 -0.86
N THR A 105 -6.32 -23.41 0.24
CA THR A 105 -7.70 -23.83 0.52
C THR A 105 -8.52 -22.63 0.98
N GLN A 106 -7.97 -21.84 1.89
CA GLN A 106 -8.59 -20.58 2.33
C GLN A 106 -8.75 -19.59 1.16
N LEU A 107 -7.74 -19.46 0.31
CA LEU A 107 -7.82 -18.59 -0.86
C LEU A 107 -8.92 -19.02 -1.83
N ARG A 108 -9.05 -20.31 -2.09
CA ARG A 108 -10.12 -20.84 -2.96
C ARG A 108 -11.50 -20.64 -2.35
N GLN A 109 -11.62 -20.78 -1.03
CA GLN A 109 -12.88 -20.52 -0.34
C GLN A 109 -13.24 -19.03 -0.42
N LEU A 110 -12.28 -18.15 -0.11
CA LEU A 110 -12.47 -16.71 -0.16
C LEU A 110 -12.92 -16.23 -1.55
N LEU A 111 -12.28 -16.72 -2.62
CA LEU A 111 -12.65 -16.35 -4.00
C LEU A 111 -14.04 -16.84 -4.41
N ARG A 112 -14.54 -17.93 -3.80
CA ARG A 112 -15.92 -18.38 -4.02
C ARG A 112 -16.93 -17.51 -3.29
N ASP A 113 -16.60 -17.09 -2.07
CA ASP A 113 -17.49 -16.31 -1.20
C ASP A 113 -17.52 -14.82 -1.59
N THR A 114 -16.47 -14.34 -2.26
CA THR A 114 -16.32 -12.95 -2.71
C THR A 114 -15.92 -12.88 -4.19
N PRO A 115 -16.86 -13.19 -5.11
CA PRO A 115 -16.55 -13.32 -6.54
C PRO A 115 -16.05 -12.02 -7.19
N ASP A 116 -16.40 -10.87 -6.63
CA ASP A 116 -15.97 -9.55 -7.13
C ASP A 116 -14.57 -9.15 -6.68
N LEU A 117 -13.97 -9.90 -5.75
CA LEU A 117 -12.62 -9.64 -5.26
C LEU A 117 -11.59 -10.27 -6.20
N GLY A 118 -10.69 -9.47 -6.73
CA GLY A 118 -9.60 -9.96 -7.57
C GLY A 118 -8.65 -10.91 -6.81
N ARG A 119 -8.07 -11.88 -7.52
CA ARG A 119 -7.19 -12.89 -6.89
C ARG A 119 -6.00 -12.28 -6.14
N GLU A 120 -5.39 -11.21 -6.67
CA GLU A 120 -4.27 -10.53 -6.01
C GLU A 120 -4.74 -9.84 -4.70
N ALA A 121 -5.88 -9.16 -4.75
CA ALA A 121 -6.47 -8.53 -3.57
C ALA A 121 -6.84 -9.57 -2.51
N ALA A 122 -7.44 -10.70 -2.92
CA ALA A 122 -7.77 -11.80 -2.01
C ALA A 122 -6.52 -12.36 -1.30
N LYS A 123 -5.45 -12.60 -2.04
CA LYS A 123 -4.17 -13.05 -1.45
C LYS A 123 -3.58 -12.02 -0.50
N ALA A 124 -3.63 -10.74 -0.88
CA ALA A 124 -3.08 -9.68 -0.05
C ALA A 124 -3.86 -9.52 1.26
N MET A 125 -5.18 -9.56 1.21
CA MET A 125 -6.03 -9.44 2.40
C MET A 125 -5.89 -10.65 3.33
N LEU A 126 -5.83 -11.88 2.80
CA LEU A 126 -5.53 -13.08 3.59
C LEU A 126 -4.16 -12.98 4.27
N TRP A 127 -3.14 -12.59 3.54
CA TRP A 127 -1.79 -12.48 4.09
C TRP A 127 -1.71 -11.41 5.18
N CYS A 128 -2.30 -10.23 4.95
CA CYS A 128 -2.34 -9.17 5.96
C CYS A 128 -3.11 -9.58 7.22
N ASP A 129 -4.22 -10.30 7.07
CA ASP A 129 -4.99 -10.83 8.20
C ASP A 129 -4.16 -11.87 8.99
N GLU A 130 -3.56 -12.84 8.30
CA GLU A 130 -2.72 -13.87 8.92
C GLU A 130 -1.52 -13.29 9.69
N LYS A 131 -0.99 -12.16 9.23
CA LYS A 131 0.16 -11.47 9.83
C LYS A 131 -0.21 -10.34 10.79
N ASP A 132 -1.49 -10.16 11.07
CA ASP A 132 -1.98 -9.05 11.89
C ASP A 132 -1.53 -7.65 11.40
N ILE A 133 -1.28 -7.53 10.09
CA ILE A 133 -0.92 -6.25 9.44
C ILE A 133 -2.19 -5.47 9.07
N THR A 134 -3.11 -5.39 9.98
CA THR A 134 -4.37 -4.67 9.80
C THR A 134 -4.62 -3.80 11.03
N THR A 135 -5.75 -3.15 11.08
CA THR A 135 -6.13 -2.50 12.34
C THR A 135 -6.34 -3.59 13.38
N ARG A 136 -5.72 -3.44 14.52
CA ARG A 136 -5.48 -4.43 15.60
C ARG A 136 -6.68 -5.29 16.04
N ASP A 137 -7.88 -4.89 15.69
CA ASP A 137 -9.13 -5.53 16.13
C ASP A 137 -10.04 -5.98 14.97
N SER A 138 -9.53 -5.99 13.73
CA SER A 138 -10.33 -6.35 12.55
C SER A 138 -10.14 -7.81 12.18
N SER A 139 -11.23 -8.58 12.14
CA SER A 139 -11.23 -9.91 11.54
C SER A 139 -11.18 -9.83 10.01
N LEU A 140 -10.84 -10.95 9.36
CA LEU A 140 -10.88 -11.04 7.90
C LEU A 140 -12.26 -10.68 7.34
N ASP A 141 -13.33 -11.12 8.01
CA ASP A 141 -14.71 -10.82 7.59
C ASP A 141 -15.01 -9.32 7.62
N GLU A 142 -14.53 -8.62 8.64
CA GLU A 142 -14.66 -7.16 8.74
C GLU A 142 -13.83 -6.44 7.66
N LEU A 143 -12.61 -6.93 7.37
CA LEU A 143 -11.78 -6.40 6.30
C LEU A 143 -12.44 -6.59 4.93
N LEU A 144 -13.01 -7.75 4.68
CA LEU A 144 -13.72 -8.04 3.42
C LEU A 144 -14.97 -7.19 3.27
N ALA A 145 -15.73 -7.00 4.33
CA ALA A 145 -16.88 -6.10 4.34
C ALA A 145 -16.47 -4.64 4.07
N SER A 146 -15.24 -4.29 4.39
CA SER A 146 -14.67 -2.95 4.23
C SER A 146 -13.70 -2.83 3.06
N ALA A 147 -13.55 -3.83 2.20
CA ALA A 147 -12.51 -3.90 1.17
C ALA A 147 -12.44 -2.64 0.28
N GLY A 148 -13.58 -2.13 -0.14
CA GLY A 148 -13.72 -0.89 -0.92
C GLY A 148 -13.82 0.38 -0.07
N THR A 149 -13.77 0.28 1.25
CA THR A 149 -13.82 1.44 2.14
C THR A 149 -12.46 2.14 2.18
N ARG A 150 -12.49 3.45 2.00
CA ARG A 150 -11.27 4.28 2.03
C ARG A 150 -10.66 4.32 3.41
N ILE A 151 -9.34 4.20 3.48
CA ILE A 151 -8.60 4.29 4.73
C ILE A 151 -8.24 5.73 5.05
N SER A 152 -8.16 6.04 6.34
CA SER A 152 -7.64 7.30 6.83
C SER A 152 -6.11 7.29 6.88
N ARG A 153 -5.48 8.45 6.97
CA ARG A 153 -4.03 8.58 7.21
C ARG A 153 -3.61 7.86 8.50
N TYR A 154 -4.44 7.89 9.51
CA TYR A 154 -4.19 7.15 10.75
C TYR A 154 -4.12 5.64 10.52
N GLN A 155 -5.11 5.09 9.80
CA GLN A 155 -5.12 3.66 9.45
C GLN A 155 -3.93 3.29 8.56
N MET A 156 -3.59 4.11 7.57
CA MET A 156 -2.40 3.94 6.75
C MET A 156 -1.14 3.85 7.60
N THR A 157 -0.96 4.75 8.54
CA THR A 157 0.19 4.75 9.45
C THR A 157 0.24 3.47 10.28
N SER A 158 -0.92 2.97 10.74
CA SER A 158 -1.01 1.71 11.48
C SER A 158 -0.59 0.51 10.62
N PHE A 159 -1.07 0.41 9.39
CA PHE A 159 -0.64 -0.63 8.45
C PHE A 159 0.87 -0.65 8.25
N LEU A 160 1.46 0.52 8.00
CA LEU A 160 2.89 0.65 7.75
C LEU A 160 3.73 0.38 9.01
N PHE A 161 3.24 0.78 10.17
CA PHE A 161 3.88 0.47 11.45
C PHE A 161 3.94 -1.04 11.68
N TYR A 162 2.83 -1.76 11.49
CA TYR A 162 2.81 -3.21 11.67
C TYR A 162 3.69 -3.93 10.65
N LEU A 163 3.68 -3.50 9.39
CA LEU A 163 4.59 -4.03 8.39
C LEU A 163 6.05 -3.92 8.84
N CYS A 164 6.49 -2.75 9.28
CA CYS A 164 7.86 -2.52 9.71
C CYS A 164 8.22 -3.29 10.99
N THR A 165 7.29 -3.40 11.92
CA THR A 165 7.56 -3.96 13.25
C THR A 165 7.58 -5.49 13.24
N TYR A 166 6.71 -6.12 12.47
CA TYR A 166 6.49 -7.56 12.56
C TYR A 166 7.04 -8.36 11.38
N GLU A 167 7.10 -7.79 10.19
CA GLU A 167 7.45 -8.57 9.01
C GLU A 167 8.80 -8.21 8.37
N LEU A 168 9.23 -6.98 8.45
CA LEU A 168 10.48 -6.59 7.81
C LEU A 168 11.69 -6.74 8.71
N ASP A 169 11.50 -7.00 10.01
CA ASP A 169 12.56 -7.14 11.03
C ASP A 169 13.71 -6.14 10.83
N LEU A 170 13.35 -4.87 10.61
CA LEU A 170 14.31 -3.80 10.35
C LEU A 170 15.23 -3.50 11.57
N GLY A 171 15.08 -4.27 12.64
CA GLY A 171 15.80 -4.07 13.89
C GLY A 171 16.77 -5.18 14.30
N SER A 172 16.79 -6.34 13.65
CA SER A 172 17.70 -7.43 14.00
C SER A 172 18.99 -7.41 13.16
N GLY A 173 19.57 -6.25 13.01
CA GLY A 173 20.95 -6.12 12.58
C GLY A 173 21.88 -6.42 13.75
N THR A 174 22.17 -7.66 14.00
CA THR A 174 23.38 -8.09 14.71
C THR A 174 24.06 -9.17 13.95
#